data_13f4f10ba98d7b41f22e62c55a77a9b6
#
_entry.id   13f4f10ba98d7b41f22e62c55a77a9b6
#
_cell.length_a   1.000
_cell.length_b   1.000
_cell.length_c   1.000
_cell.angle_alpha   90.00
_cell.angle_beta   90.00
_cell.angle_gamma   90.00
#
_symmetry.space_group_name_H-M   'P 1'
#
loop_
_entity.id
_entity.type
_entity.pdbx_description
1 polymer ?
#
loop_
_entity_poly.entity_id
_entity_poly.type
_entity_poly.pdbx_seq_one_letter_code
_entity_poly.pdbx_strand_id
1 'polypeptide(L)'
;MKIVILDSETVSRNDVSLEGITVLGESIVYGFTPNEQVAEKIGDADAVICNKCLITEEVFSKCKNLKYVGLFATGYNNVALSAADRHGAVVCNVPAYSTNAVAQHTFALILNYFSKIREYAEKVDEGGWVNYKLFSYFGIPTYELAGKTIGIVGYGDIGKKVAEIARAFGMKVITFTRSPQKITDGTPAVSLEELLKTSDIVTLHCPLTKDNEK
;
A
#
# COMPACT_ATOMS: atom_id res chain seq x y z
N MET A 1 -6.73 8.37 30.43
CA MET A 1 -6.10 7.48 29.43
C MET A 1 -4.91 8.21 28.87
N LYS A 2 -3.75 7.56 28.85
CA LYS A 2 -2.50 8.10 28.29
C LYS A 2 -2.27 7.50 26.92
N ILE A 3 -2.07 8.33 25.91
CA ILE A 3 -1.95 7.97 24.50
C ILE A 3 -0.57 8.40 24.00
N VAL A 4 0.12 7.52 23.29
CA VAL A 4 1.40 7.84 22.62
C VAL A 4 1.26 7.61 21.12
N ILE A 5 1.63 8.62 20.33
CA ILE A 5 1.76 8.51 18.87
C ILE A 5 3.26 8.51 18.56
N LEU A 6 3.77 7.45 17.91
CA LEU A 6 5.21 7.20 17.81
C LEU A 6 5.88 7.80 16.57
N ASP A 7 5.15 7.96 15.46
CA ASP A 7 5.75 8.26 14.16
C ASP A 7 4.81 9.09 13.26
N SER A 8 4.31 10.20 13.83
CA SER A 8 3.32 11.07 13.19
C SER A 8 3.79 11.65 11.84
N GLU A 9 5.10 11.89 11.65
CA GLU A 9 5.68 12.38 10.39
C GLU A 9 5.54 11.38 9.24
N THR A 10 5.27 10.11 9.52
CA THR A 10 4.98 9.10 8.49
C THR A 10 3.55 9.18 7.95
N VAL A 11 2.69 9.98 8.57
CA VAL A 11 1.25 10.05 8.30
C VAL A 11 0.82 11.47 7.93
N SER A 12 1.39 12.49 8.57
CA SER A 12 1.02 13.87 8.38
C SER A 12 2.26 14.77 8.30
N ARG A 13 2.21 15.73 7.39
CA ARG A 13 3.13 16.87 7.32
C ARG A 13 2.39 18.17 7.65
N ASN A 14 1.56 18.14 8.70
CA ASN A 14 0.61 19.18 9.10
C ASN A 14 -0.58 19.38 8.14
N ASP A 15 -0.83 18.40 7.26
CA ASP A 15 -1.95 18.36 6.32
C ASP A 15 -3.12 17.51 6.83
N VAL A 16 -2.88 16.65 7.84
CA VAL A 16 -3.90 15.84 8.52
C VAL A 16 -3.84 16.14 10.01
N SER A 17 -4.97 16.58 10.59
CA SER A 17 -5.07 16.82 12.03
C SER A 17 -5.11 15.51 12.81
N LEU A 18 -4.32 15.43 13.88
CA LEU A 18 -4.37 14.35 14.87
C LEU A 18 -5.26 14.69 16.07
N GLU A 19 -5.92 15.86 16.05
CA GLU A 19 -6.74 16.36 17.16
C GLU A 19 -7.83 15.37 17.57
N GLY A 20 -8.48 14.72 16.58
CA GLY A 20 -9.49 13.70 16.85
C GLY A 20 -9.01 12.52 17.70
N ILE A 21 -7.69 12.32 17.81
CA ILE A 21 -7.07 11.31 18.67
C ILE A 21 -6.59 11.95 19.97
N THR A 22 -5.91 13.09 19.87
CA THR A 22 -5.26 13.73 21.02
C THR A 22 -6.24 14.26 22.07
N VAL A 23 -7.47 14.57 21.68
CA VAL A 23 -8.54 14.99 22.62
C VAL A 23 -9.09 13.83 23.46
N LEU A 24 -8.79 12.58 23.13
CA LEU A 24 -9.30 11.41 23.85
C LEU A 24 -8.60 11.15 25.18
N GLY A 25 -7.47 11.82 25.45
CA GLY A 25 -6.72 11.66 26.69
C GLY A 25 -5.45 12.50 26.74
N GLU A 26 -4.63 12.29 27.78
CA GLU A 26 -3.28 12.83 27.85
C GLU A 26 -2.44 12.24 26.71
N SER A 27 -1.98 13.08 25.80
CA SER A 27 -1.36 12.62 24.57
C SER A 27 0.06 13.12 24.41
N ILE A 28 0.99 12.23 24.04
CA ILE A 28 2.36 12.54 23.66
C ILE A 28 2.53 12.15 22.18
N VAL A 29 2.98 13.11 21.36
CA VAL A 29 3.16 12.91 19.92
C VAL A 29 4.64 13.03 19.58
N TYR A 30 5.19 11.95 19.02
CA TYR A 30 6.55 11.92 18.46
C TYR A 30 6.45 11.95 16.93
N GLY A 31 7.27 12.78 16.27
CA GLY A 31 7.35 12.81 14.80
C GLY A 31 7.98 11.52 14.25
N PHE A 32 9.04 11.06 14.91
CA PHE A 32 9.78 9.84 14.59
C PHE A 32 10.25 9.13 15.86
N THR A 33 10.24 7.81 15.85
CA THR A 33 10.74 6.96 16.95
C THR A 33 11.56 5.80 16.38
N PRO A 34 12.85 5.70 16.68
CA PRO A 34 13.65 4.51 16.38
C PRO A 34 13.11 3.28 17.09
N ASN A 35 13.21 2.10 16.47
CA ASN A 35 12.63 0.87 17.02
C ASN A 35 13.16 0.49 18.41
N GLU A 36 14.42 0.79 18.71
CA GLU A 36 15.06 0.56 20.01
C GLU A 36 14.49 1.44 21.13
N GLN A 37 13.87 2.56 20.79
CA GLN A 37 13.27 3.49 21.75
C GLN A 37 11.74 3.30 21.90
N VAL A 38 11.11 2.42 21.12
CA VAL A 38 9.65 2.24 21.10
C VAL A 38 9.11 1.95 22.50
N ALA A 39 9.68 0.98 23.20
CA ALA A 39 9.20 0.61 24.55
C ALA A 39 9.41 1.74 25.57
N GLU A 40 10.52 2.49 25.49
CA GLU A 40 10.79 3.65 26.35
C GLU A 40 9.78 4.78 26.11
N LYS A 41 9.50 5.08 24.83
CA LYS A 41 8.57 6.14 24.44
C LYS A 41 7.12 5.82 24.80
N ILE A 42 6.72 4.56 24.74
CA ILE A 42 5.40 4.10 25.20
C ILE A 42 5.31 4.22 26.73
N GLY A 43 6.33 3.75 27.45
CA GLY A 43 6.40 3.84 28.90
C GLY A 43 5.19 3.20 29.57
N ASP A 44 4.45 4.01 30.33
CA ASP A 44 3.26 3.63 31.11
C ASP A 44 1.93 3.90 30.37
N ALA A 45 1.96 4.22 29.08
CA ALA A 45 0.77 4.54 28.30
C ALA A 45 -0.24 3.39 28.22
N ASP A 46 -1.53 3.75 28.17
CA ASP A 46 -2.65 2.82 27.96
C ASP A 46 -2.82 2.47 26.47
N ALA A 47 -2.49 3.40 25.58
CA ALA A 47 -2.67 3.26 24.15
C ALA A 47 -1.45 3.77 23.37
N VAL A 48 -1.08 3.05 22.31
CA VAL A 48 -0.09 3.46 21.35
C VAL A 48 -0.68 3.50 19.95
N ILE A 49 -0.31 4.49 19.16
CA ILE A 49 -0.68 4.58 17.76
C ILE A 49 0.60 4.80 16.94
N CYS A 50 0.76 4.01 15.87
CA CYS A 50 1.93 4.10 15.00
C CYS A 50 1.60 3.66 13.57
N ASN A 51 2.53 3.89 12.65
CA ASN A 51 2.47 3.41 11.28
C ASN A 51 3.56 2.36 11.00
N LYS A 52 4.82 2.67 11.34
CA LYS A 52 5.98 1.86 10.94
C LYS A 52 6.79 1.30 12.11
N CYS A 53 6.59 1.80 13.32
CA CYS A 53 7.27 1.29 14.49
C CYS A 53 6.95 -0.18 14.75
N LEU A 54 7.94 -0.95 15.20
CA LEU A 54 7.78 -2.36 15.53
C LEU A 54 7.24 -2.52 16.96
N ILE A 55 6.06 -3.10 17.09
CA ILE A 55 5.46 -3.46 18.40
C ILE A 55 5.73 -4.95 18.65
N THR A 56 6.89 -5.23 19.19
CA THR A 56 7.40 -6.58 19.41
C THR A 56 6.89 -7.19 20.72
N GLU A 57 7.18 -8.47 20.96
CA GLU A 57 6.94 -9.11 22.26
C GLU A 57 7.68 -8.42 23.41
N GLU A 58 8.89 -7.92 23.16
CA GLU A 58 9.65 -7.17 24.15
C GLU A 58 8.93 -5.86 24.54
N VAL A 59 8.32 -5.15 23.59
CA VAL A 59 7.52 -3.95 23.85
C VAL A 59 6.37 -4.28 24.79
N PHE A 60 5.58 -5.32 24.50
CA PHE A 60 4.49 -5.77 25.38
C PHE A 60 5.00 -6.20 26.77
N SER A 61 6.17 -6.81 26.83
CA SER A 61 6.77 -7.22 28.12
C SER A 61 7.16 -6.05 29.00
N LYS A 62 7.59 -4.94 28.41
CA LYS A 62 8.01 -3.72 29.10
C LYS A 62 6.84 -2.77 29.40
N CYS A 63 5.88 -2.64 28.50
CA CYS A 63 4.77 -1.70 28.59
C CYS A 63 3.52 -2.35 29.19
N LYS A 64 3.52 -2.57 30.51
CA LYS A 64 2.49 -3.39 31.21
C LYS A 64 1.07 -2.80 31.17
N ASN A 65 0.94 -1.49 30.99
CA ASN A 65 -0.34 -0.80 30.95
C ASN A 65 -0.97 -0.77 29.55
N LEU A 66 -0.22 -1.19 28.52
CA LEU A 66 -0.64 -1.06 27.12
C LEU A 66 -1.83 -1.98 26.81
N LYS A 67 -2.99 -1.38 26.54
CA LYS A 67 -4.26 -2.06 26.24
C LYS A 67 -4.71 -1.92 24.80
N TYR A 68 -4.15 -0.95 24.08
CA TYR A 68 -4.56 -0.65 22.72
C TYR A 68 -3.37 -0.32 21.82
N VAL A 69 -3.34 -0.92 20.64
CA VAL A 69 -2.39 -0.61 19.56
C VAL A 69 -3.18 -0.24 18.31
N GLY A 70 -3.14 1.03 17.93
CA GLY A 70 -3.74 1.54 16.70
C GLY A 70 -2.69 1.68 15.60
N LEU A 71 -3.04 1.29 14.39
CA LEU A 71 -2.16 1.42 13.23
C LEU A 71 -2.73 2.42 12.23
N PHE A 72 -1.94 3.42 11.83
CA PHE A 72 -2.24 4.29 10.70
C PHE A 72 -1.99 3.58 9.35
N ALA A 73 -2.30 2.30 9.26
CA ALA A 73 -2.00 1.46 8.11
C ALA A 73 -3.04 0.37 7.90
N THR A 74 -3.13 -0.17 6.68
CA THR A 74 -3.86 -1.40 6.40
C THR A 74 -3.07 -2.63 6.85
N GLY A 75 -1.74 -2.65 6.61
CA GLY A 75 -0.86 -3.73 7.05
C GLY A 75 -0.58 -3.65 8.56
N TYR A 76 -0.45 -4.81 9.19
CA TYR A 76 -0.20 -4.95 10.62
C TYR A 76 0.93 -5.94 10.95
N ASN A 77 1.77 -6.24 9.98
CA ASN A 77 2.92 -7.16 10.13
C ASN A 77 4.04 -6.61 11.04
N ASN A 78 3.98 -5.33 11.40
CA ASN A 78 4.85 -4.70 12.37
C ASN A 78 4.41 -4.89 13.83
N VAL A 79 3.31 -5.61 14.09
CA VAL A 79 2.82 -5.92 15.43
C VAL A 79 2.89 -7.42 15.71
N ALA A 80 3.45 -7.81 16.83
CA ALA A 80 3.48 -9.19 17.31
C ALA A 80 2.10 -9.58 17.86
N LEU A 81 1.14 -9.96 16.99
CA LEU A 81 -0.26 -10.21 17.34
C LEU A 81 -0.41 -11.26 18.46
N SER A 82 0.34 -12.36 18.42
CA SER A 82 0.29 -13.38 19.46
C SER A 82 0.75 -12.85 20.83
N ALA A 83 1.66 -11.87 20.85
CA ALA A 83 2.08 -11.23 22.08
C ALA A 83 1.01 -10.23 22.56
N ALA A 84 0.38 -9.49 21.66
CA ALA A 84 -0.73 -8.59 21.97
C ALA A 84 -1.89 -9.38 22.64
N ASP A 85 -2.26 -10.52 22.07
CA ASP A 85 -3.32 -11.39 22.58
C ASP A 85 -3.00 -11.90 24.01
N ARG A 86 -1.78 -12.43 24.22
CA ARG A 86 -1.34 -12.85 25.57
C ARG A 86 -1.30 -11.72 26.58
N HIS A 87 -1.02 -10.50 26.12
CA HIS A 87 -0.98 -9.30 26.96
C HIS A 87 -2.39 -8.73 27.25
N GLY A 88 -3.41 -9.14 26.48
CA GLY A 88 -4.76 -8.62 26.54
C GLY A 88 -4.92 -7.26 25.86
N ALA A 89 -4.05 -6.92 24.93
CA ALA A 89 -4.11 -5.68 24.15
C ALA A 89 -4.89 -5.86 22.86
N VAL A 90 -5.77 -4.90 22.56
CA VAL A 90 -6.53 -4.86 21.30
C VAL A 90 -5.68 -4.20 20.22
N VAL A 91 -5.60 -4.82 19.05
CA VAL A 91 -4.91 -4.26 17.87
C VAL A 91 -5.92 -3.89 16.81
N CYS A 92 -5.89 -2.64 16.36
CA CYS A 92 -6.75 -2.13 15.29
C CYS A 92 -5.91 -1.53 14.16
N ASN A 93 -6.37 -1.74 12.93
CA ASN A 93 -5.80 -1.16 11.71
C ASN A 93 -6.86 -0.35 10.96
N VAL A 94 -6.48 0.29 9.85
CA VAL A 94 -7.41 0.99 8.94
C VAL A 94 -7.48 0.21 7.63
N PRO A 95 -8.48 -0.68 7.46
CA PRO A 95 -8.60 -1.46 6.22
C PRO A 95 -9.04 -0.58 5.05
N ALA A 96 -8.59 -0.93 3.85
CA ALA A 96 -9.05 -0.41 2.55
C ALA A 96 -8.90 1.10 2.29
N TYR A 97 -8.32 1.90 3.21
CA TYR A 97 -8.19 3.36 3.03
C TYR A 97 -7.38 3.76 1.79
N SER A 98 -6.40 2.96 1.42
CA SER A 98 -5.46 3.24 0.33
C SER A 98 -5.86 2.61 -1.01
N THR A 99 -7.00 1.92 -1.10
CA THR A 99 -7.40 1.15 -2.28
C THR A 99 -7.35 1.98 -3.57
N ASN A 100 -7.97 3.15 -3.57
CA ASN A 100 -7.99 4.02 -4.75
C ASN A 100 -6.60 4.61 -5.05
N ALA A 101 -5.87 5.05 -4.02
CA ALA A 101 -4.55 5.65 -4.18
C ALA A 101 -3.53 4.65 -4.77
N VAL A 102 -3.52 3.40 -4.26
CA VAL A 102 -2.64 2.35 -4.78
C VAL A 102 -3.01 1.95 -6.20
N ALA A 103 -4.29 1.79 -6.51
CA ALA A 103 -4.74 1.47 -7.87
C ALA A 103 -4.39 2.60 -8.85
N GLN A 104 -4.61 3.86 -8.46
CA GLN A 104 -4.21 5.02 -9.27
C GLN A 104 -2.70 5.04 -9.53
N HIS A 105 -1.88 4.83 -8.50
CA HIS A 105 -0.42 4.83 -8.65
C HIS A 105 0.07 3.66 -9.52
N THR A 106 -0.56 2.49 -9.41
CA THR A 106 -0.29 1.34 -10.28
C THR A 106 -0.46 1.74 -11.76
N PHE A 107 -1.58 2.38 -12.11
CA PHE A 107 -1.82 2.83 -13.48
C PHE A 107 -0.95 4.02 -13.88
N ALA A 108 -0.58 4.90 -12.97
CA ALA A 108 0.38 5.96 -13.26
C ALA A 108 1.73 5.39 -13.73
N LEU A 109 2.23 4.33 -13.08
CA LEU A 109 3.46 3.64 -13.49
C LEU A 109 3.29 2.92 -14.83
N ILE A 110 2.19 2.18 -15.01
CA ILE A 110 1.88 1.47 -16.26
C ILE A 110 1.80 2.48 -17.43
N LEU A 111 1.02 3.54 -17.29
CA LEU A 111 0.85 4.54 -18.32
C LEU A 111 2.14 5.29 -18.63
N ASN A 112 2.96 5.61 -17.62
CA ASN A 112 4.26 6.22 -17.85
C ASN A 112 5.15 5.33 -18.73
N TYR A 113 5.16 4.01 -18.51
CA TYR A 113 5.96 3.08 -19.30
C TYR A 113 5.41 2.92 -20.73
N PHE A 114 4.09 2.73 -20.89
CA PHE A 114 3.48 2.44 -22.19
C PHE A 114 3.34 3.69 -23.07
N SER A 115 2.99 4.83 -22.47
CA SER A 115 2.81 6.12 -23.18
C SER A 115 4.09 6.93 -23.25
N LYS A 116 5.19 6.50 -22.64
CA LYS A 116 6.49 7.18 -22.67
C LYS A 116 6.40 8.65 -22.23
N ILE A 117 5.60 8.92 -21.19
CA ILE A 117 5.25 10.28 -20.76
C ILE A 117 6.50 11.11 -20.47
N ARG A 118 7.46 10.52 -19.75
CA ARG A 118 8.71 11.21 -19.39
C ARG A 118 9.55 11.53 -20.61
N GLU A 119 9.76 10.54 -21.48
CA GLU A 119 10.58 10.68 -22.67
C GLU A 119 9.99 11.72 -23.63
N TYR A 120 8.65 11.79 -23.75
CA TYR A 120 7.99 12.81 -24.54
C TYR A 120 8.09 14.19 -23.90
N ALA A 121 7.94 14.32 -22.58
CA ALA A 121 8.10 15.58 -21.87
C ALA A 121 9.51 16.16 -22.08
N GLU A 122 10.55 15.33 -21.88
CA GLU A 122 11.94 15.72 -22.12
C GLU A 122 12.15 16.20 -23.57
N LYS A 123 11.56 15.51 -24.56
CA LYS A 123 11.66 15.92 -25.97
C LYS A 123 10.92 17.22 -26.28
N VAL A 124 9.81 17.50 -25.64
CA VAL A 124 9.08 18.77 -25.77
C VAL A 124 9.92 19.92 -25.19
N ASP A 125 10.50 19.71 -23.99
CA ASP A 125 11.34 20.71 -23.32
C ASP A 125 12.61 21.05 -24.12
N GLU A 126 13.18 20.06 -24.82
CA GLU A 126 14.30 20.25 -25.76
C GLU A 126 13.88 20.93 -27.08
N GLY A 127 12.63 21.30 -27.25
CA GLY A 127 12.11 21.91 -28.51
C GLY A 127 11.89 20.88 -29.63
N GLY A 128 11.94 19.59 -29.33
CA GLY A 128 11.82 18.54 -30.35
C GLY A 128 10.48 18.56 -31.07
N TRP A 129 9.39 18.93 -30.42
CA TRP A 129 8.08 19.06 -31.03
C TRP A 129 8.00 20.27 -31.97
N VAL A 130 8.45 21.45 -31.51
CA VAL A 130 8.34 22.70 -32.24
C VAL A 130 9.21 22.68 -33.50
N ASN A 131 10.36 22.03 -33.46
CA ASN A 131 11.31 21.95 -34.57
C ASN A 131 11.07 20.75 -35.50
N TYR A 132 10.05 19.91 -35.22
CA TYR A 132 9.76 18.74 -36.02
C TYR A 132 8.97 19.10 -37.28
N LYS A 133 9.38 18.58 -38.43
CA LYS A 133 8.82 18.96 -39.74
C LYS A 133 7.41 18.45 -40.01
N LEU A 134 7.00 17.38 -39.31
CA LEU A 134 5.72 16.75 -39.53
C LEU A 134 4.76 17.10 -38.38
N PHE A 135 3.47 17.02 -38.64
CA PHE A 135 2.43 17.23 -37.64
C PHE A 135 2.52 16.23 -36.49
N SER A 136 2.95 15.00 -36.75
CA SER A 136 3.09 13.94 -35.78
C SER A 136 4.56 13.61 -35.52
N TYR A 137 4.95 13.54 -34.26
CA TYR A 137 6.29 13.13 -33.82
C TYR A 137 6.35 11.61 -33.59
N PHE A 138 7.09 10.89 -34.40
CA PHE A 138 7.25 9.43 -34.35
C PHE A 138 8.60 8.96 -33.76
N GLY A 139 9.32 9.82 -33.07
CA GLY A 139 10.66 9.52 -32.57
C GLY A 139 10.70 8.56 -31.41
N ILE A 140 9.59 8.37 -30.68
CA ILE A 140 9.50 7.52 -29.49
C ILE A 140 8.31 6.56 -29.67
N PRO A 141 8.54 5.24 -29.73
CA PRO A 141 7.45 4.27 -29.87
C PRO A 141 6.62 4.19 -28.58
N THR A 142 5.31 4.27 -28.69
CA THR A 142 4.33 4.06 -27.64
C THR A 142 3.52 2.82 -27.91
N TYR A 143 2.87 2.30 -26.89
CA TYR A 143 2.06 1.09 -26.98
C TYR A 143 0.71 1.29 -26.27
N GLU A 144 -0.33 0.72 -26.85
CA GLU A 144 -1.67 0.71 -26.24
C GLU A 144 -1.79 -0.40 -25.20
N LEU A 145 -2.61 -0.14 -24.18
CA LEU A 145 -2.99 -1.14 -23.19
C LEU A 145 -4.11 -2.06 -23.68
N ALA A 146 -4.93 -1.56 -24.62
CA ALA A 146 -6.05 -2.32 -25.17
C ALA A 146 -5.57 -3.67 -25.75
N GLY A 147 -6.29 -4.75 -25.40
CA GLY A 147 -5.97 -6.11 -25.81
C GLY A 147 -4.83 -6.80 -25.05
N LYS A 148 -4.02 -6.06 -24.28
CA LYS A 148 -2.98 -6.65 -23.42
C LYS A 148 -3.57 -7.36 -22.21
N THR A 149 -2.83 -8.31 -21.67
CA THR A 149 -3.21 -9.07 -20.49
C THR A 149 -2.48 -8.55 -19.24
N ILE A 150 -3.24 -8.18 -18.21
CA ILE A 150 -2.72 -7.89 -16.88
C ILE A 150 -2.97 -9.07 -15.93
N GLY A 151 -1.90 -9.57 -15.34
CA GLY A 151 -1.93 -10.58 -14.29
C GLY A 151 -1.85 -9.95 -12.91
N ILE A 152 -2.86 -10.19 -12.08
CA ILE A 152 -2.97 -9.60 -10.74
C ILE A 152 -2.72 -10.68 -9.69
N VAL A 153 -1.61 -10.57 -8.95
CA VAL A 153 -1.29 -11.46 -7.83
C VAL A 153 -1.88 -10.88 -6.54
N GLY A 154 -2.94 -11.50 -6.05
CA GLY A 154 -3.74 -11.01 -4.91
C GLY A 154 -5.00 -10.25 -5.36
N TYR A 155 -6.18 -10.80 -5.05
CA TYR A 155 -7.47 -10.28 -5.52
C TYR A 155 -8.33 -9.78 -4.35
N GLY A 156 -7.71 -8.95 -3.48
CA GLY A 156 -8.39 -8.17 -2.44
C GLY A 156 -8.94 -6.84 -3.00
N ASP A 157 -9.24 -5.87 -2.12
CA ASP A 157 -9.84 -4.58 -2.51
C ASP A 157 -9.00 -3.84 -3.56
N ILE A 158 -7.66 -3.79 -3.37
CA ILE A 158 -6.75 -3.15 -4.32
C ILE A 158 -6.74 -3.90 -5.65
N GLY A 159 -6.56 -5.23 -5.64
CA GLY A 159 -6.51 -6.04 -6.85
C GLY A 159 -7.81 -5.95 -7.66
N LYS A 160 -8.97 -5.93 -7.01
CA LYS A 160 -10.28 -5.71 -7.65
C LYS A 160 -10.37 -4.33 -8.29
N LYS A 161 -9.89 -3.29 -7.60
CA LYS A 161 -9.91 -1.92 -8.13
C LYS A 161 -8.98 -1.76 -9.33
N VAL A 162 -7.81 -2.39 -9.28
CA VAL A 162 -6.89 -2.46 -10.43
C VAL A 162 -7.54 -3.19 -11.62
N ALA A 163 -8.24 -4.30 -11.37
CA ALA A 163 -8.97 -5.04 -12.40
C ALA A 163 -10.07 -4.22 -13.08
N GLU A 164 -10.83 -3.45 -12.28
CA GLU A 164 -11.86 -2.51 -12.78
C GLU A 164 -11.25 -1.50 -13.75
N ILE A 165 -10.16 -0.84 -13.36
CA ILE A 165 -9.48 0.17 -14.18
C ILE A 165 -8.86 -0.47 -15.43
N ALA A 166 -8.26 -1.67 -15.29
CA ALA A 166 -7.68 -2.40 -16.42
C ALA A 166 -8.73 -2.69 -17.51
N ARG A 167 -9.92 -3.13 -17.11
CA ARG A 167 -11.03 -3.36 -18.05
C ARG A 167 -11.47 -2.08 -18.75
N ALA A 168 -11.46 -0.94 -18.06
CA ALA A 168 -11.77 0.36 -18.67
C ALA A 168 -10.76 0.76 -19.75
N PHE A 169 -9.49 0.29 -19.65
CA PHE A 169 -8.49 0.41 -20.70
C PHE A 169 -8.55 -0.69 -21.77
N GLY A 170 -9.58 -1.54 -21.77
CA GLY A 170 -9.73 -2.62 -22.76
C GLY A 170 -8.74 -3.77 -22.56
N MET A 171 -8.15 -3.91 -21.38
CA MET A 171 -7.24 -5.02 -21.06
C MET A 171 -7.98 -6.30 -20.71
N LYS A 172 -7.33 -7.44 -20.97
CA LYS A 172 -7.71 -8.74 -20.41
C LYS A 172 -7.16 -8.85 -18.98
N VAL A 173 -7.98 -9.32 -18.05
CA VAL A 173 -7.62 -9.46 -16.64
C VAL A 173 -7.63 -10.92 -16.24
N ILE A 174 -6.53 -11.40 -15.67
CA ILE A 174 -6.41 -12.69 -14.99
C ILE A 174 -5.85 -12.49 -13.60
N THR A 175 -6.14 -13.40 -12.68
CA THR A 175 -5.66 -13.28 -11.30
C THR A 175 -5.15 -14.58 -10.73
N PHE A 176 -4.16 -14.49 -9.85
CA PHE A 176 -3.79 -15.54 -8.91
C PHE A 176 -4.15 -15.11 -7.49
N THR A 177 -4.95 -15.91 -6.81
CA THR A 177 -5.37 -15.66 -5.43
C THR A 177 -5.49 -16.98 -4.64
N ARG A 178 -5.22 -16.92 -3.33
CA ARG A 178 -5.45 -18.05 -2.41
C ARG A 178 -6.93 -18.33 -2.14
N SER A 179 -7.82 -17.44 -2.54
CA SER A 179 -9.26 -17.53 -2.27
C SER A 179 -10.07 -17.31 -3.56
N PRO A 180 -9.93 -18.17 -4.60
CA PRO A 180 -10.64 -18.00 -5.86
C PRO A 180 -12.17 -18.02 -5.70
N GLN A 181 -12.69 -18.70 -4.68
CA GLN A 181 -14.11 -18.74 -4.35
C GLN A 181 -14.71 -17.38 -3.93
N LYS A 182 -13.85 -16.39 -3.62
CA LYS A 182 -14.27 -15.01 -3.29
C LYS A 182 -14.36 -14.09 -4.49
N ILE A 183 -14.06 -14.60 -5.69
CA ILE A 183 -14.20 -13.82 -6.92
C ILE A 183 -15.69 -13.83 -7.32
N THR A 184 -16.28 -12.66 -7.40
CA THR A 184 -17.71 -12.48 -7.71
C THR A 184 -17.97 -11.74 -9.02
N ASP A 185 -16.92 -11.21 -9.65
CA ASP A 185 -16.99 -10.39 -10.87
C ASP A 185 -16.61 -11.14 -12.15
N GLY A 186 -16.47 -12.46 -12.05
CA GLY A 186 -16.16 -13.32 -13.20
C GLY A 186 -14.68 -13.26 -13.66
N THR A 187 -13.79 -12.61 -12.93
CA THR A 187 -12.36 -12.58 -13.26
C THR A 187 -11.77 -13.99 -13.23
N PRO A 188 -11.13 -14.47 -14.32
CA PRO A 188 -10.50 -15.77 -14.34
C PRO A 188 -9.40 -15.90 -13.30
N ALA A 189 -9.49 -16.93 -12.43
CA ALA A 189 -8.42 -17.34 -11.55
C ALA A 189 -7.58 -18.42 -12.23
N VAL A 190 -6.28 -18.19 -12.28
CA VAL A 190 -5.31 -19.10 -12.93
C VAL A 190 -4.18 -19.47 -11.96
N SER A 191 -3.35 -20.44 -12.32
CA SER A 191 -2.12 -20.73 -11.56
C SER A 191 -1.13 -19.57 -11.66
N LEU A 192 -0.22 -19.44 -10.67
CA LEU A 192 0.82 -18.41 -10.73
C LEU A 192 1.71 -18.57 -11.98
N GLU A 193 2.04 -19.81 -12.33
CA GLU A 193 2.83 -20.11 -13.52
C GLU A 193 2.13 -19.65 -14.81
N GLU A 194 0.86 -19.95 -14.95
CA GLU A 194 0.05 -19.51 -16.09
C GLU A 194 -0.05 -17.98 -16.14
N LEU A 195 -0.28 -17.32 -15.01
CA LEU A 195 -0.32 -15.87 -14.92
C LEU A 195 0.99 -15.25 -15.41
N LEU A 196 2.13 -15.73 -14.91
CA LEU A 196 3.45 -15.20 -15.28
C LEU A 196 3.77 -15.45 -16.77
N LYS A 197 3.29 -16.57 -17.33
CA LYS A 197 3.55 -16.95 -18.72
C LYS A 197 2.70 -16.19 -19.74
N THR A 198 1.48 -15.77 -19.34
CA THR A 198 0.49 -15.23 -20.28
C THR A 198 0.24 -13.74 -20.13
N SER A 199 0.78 -13.10 -19.07
CA SER A 199 0.59 -11.67 -18.84
C SER A 199 1.62 -10.83 -19.55
N ASP A 200 1.18 -9.71 -20.13
CA ASP A 200 2.04 -8.63 -20.61
C ASP A 200 2.52 -7.75 -19.43
N ILE A 201 1.68 -7.64 -18.40
CA ILE A 201 1.93 -6.86 -17.20
C ILE A 201 1.57 -7.70 -15.98
N VAL A 202 2.44 -7.71 -14.96
CA VAL A 202 2.17 -8.36 -13.67
C VAL A 202 2.20 -7.32 -12.58
N THR A 203 1.19 -7.35 -11.69
CA THR A 203 1.12 -6.47 -10.53
C THR A 203 0.81 -7.25 -9.25
N LEU A 204 1.45 -6.86 -8.14
CA LEU A 204 1.37 -7.58 -6.86
C LEU A 204 0.55 -6.77 -5.86
N HIS A 205 -0.55 -7.37 -5.39
CA HIS A 205 -1.45 -6.79 -4.37
C HIS A 205 -1.79 -7.84 -3.30
N CYS A 206 -0.81 -8.69 -3.00
CA CYS A 206 -0.91 -9.69 -1.93
C CYS A 206 -0.11 -9.24 -0.70
N PRO A 207 -0.51 -9.65 0.52
CA PRO A 207 0.28 -9.41 1.71
C PRO A 207 1.59 -10.23 1.67
N LEU A 208 2.65 -9.68 2.29
CA LEU A 208 3.85 -10.44 2.58
C LEU A 208 3.54 -11.50 3.63
N THR A 209 3.96 -12.74 3.38
CA THR A 209 3.81 -13.88 4.30
C THR A 209 5.10 -14.70 4.29
N LYS A 210 5.29 -15.56 5.29
CA LYS A 210 6.44 -16.47 5.36
C LYS A 210 6.59 -17.34 4.09
N ASP A 211 5.49 -17.67 3.43
CA ASP A 211 5.48 -18.52 2.25
C ASP A 211 5.90 -17.80 0.96
N ASN A 212 5.83 -16.46 0.93
CA ASN A 212 6.17 -15.65 -0.23
C ASN A 212 7.32 -14.66 0.02
N GLU A 213 7.93 -14.69 1.20
CA GLU A 213 9.16 -13.97 1.53
C GLU A 213 10.36 -14.74 0.98
N LYS A 214 11.23 -14.05 0.23
CA LYS A 214 12.48 -14.60 -0.29
C LYS A 214 13.67 -13.85 0.27
#